data_56a99e730e4fc63c5f11619765b2d4bb
#
_entry.id   56a99e730e4fc63c5f11619765b2d4bb
#
_cell.length_a   1.000
_cell.length_b   1.000
_cell.length_c   1.000
_cell.angle_alpha   90.00
_cell.angle_beta   90.00
_cell.angle_gamma   90.00
#
_symmetry.space_group_name_H-M   'P 1'
#
loop_
_entity.id
_entity.type
_entity.pdbx_description
1 polymer ?
#
loop_
_entity_poly.entity_id
_entity_poly.type
_entity_poly.pdbx_seq_one_letter_code
_entity_poly.pdbx_strand_id
1 'polypeptide(L)'
;MEFQKGMDLSFIPELEDAGVQVKDFDGTIMDPLDLVQKYGVNSVRLRIWNAPEHVRESGGYCSYAHTLAMAKRIRAHGMSFMLDFHYSDFWADPGQQRKPKDWENLSFKELKEAVFSYTRDTLTALKEEDVLPDIVQIGNEIRSGLLFPDGELPDYTKMVQLVNAGIRGARAAAGKDEMQVMIHLDQGGRYFYLKEWFDGSFAAGLEDFDLIGLSYYPFWHGTFTDLKETMTKLIWDYKKPIMVVETAHAWRKSVHGFIDEQQEKIAGFPATPVGQKQVLDLVANVVASMPDEMGQGLYYWEPICVPKDGEGGWSENMGLLDEKGTVLDGVLSFLFTPVSYTHLTLPTKLE
;
A
#
# COMPACT_ATOMS: atom_id res chain seq x y z
N MET A 1 6.35 10.87 -13.17
CA MET A 1 5.76 9.50 -13.16
C MET A 1 4.31 9.61 -13.56
N GLU A 2 3.77 8.67 -14.33
CA GLU A 2 2.33 8.60 -14.58
C GLU A 2 1.58 8.35 -13.26
N PHE A 3 0.36 8.89 -13.12
CA PHE A 3 -0.46 8.67 -11.93
C PHE A 3 -0.75 7.17 -11.75
N GLN A 4 -0.37 6.61 -10.60
CA GLN A 4 -0.50 5.19 -10.32
C GLN A 4 -1.94 4.87 -9.90
N LYS A 5 -2.61 4.07 -10.70
CA LYS A 5 -3.92 3.48 -10.42
C LYS A 5 -3.68 2.04 -10.04
N GLY A 6 -3.44 1.82 -8.74
CA GLY A 6 -2.84 0.60 -8.24
C GLY A 6 -3.78 -0.31 -7.46
N MET A 7 -3.38 -1.56 -7.37
CA MET A 7 -4.01 -2.58 -6.51
C MET A 7 -2.94 -3.42 -5.82
N ASP A 8 -3.14 -3.76 -4.52
CA ASP A 8 -2.37 -4.80 -3.88
C ASP A 8 -2.92 -6.16 -4.31
N LEU A 9 -2.09 -6.95 -4.97
CA LEU A 9 -2.48 -8.23 -5.54
C LEU A 9 -1.65 -9.39 -4.96
N SER A 10 -1.17 -9.24 -3.76
CA SER A 10 -0.30 -10.22 -3.09
C SER A 10 -0.95 -11.58 -2.86
N PHE A 11 -2.29 -11.63 -2.77
CA PHE A 11 -3.04 -12.88 -2.56
C PHE A 11 -3.34 -13.68 -3.84
N ILE A 12 -3.06 -13.15 -5.02
CA ILE A 12 -3.39 -13.87 -6.27
C ILE A 12 -2.85 -15.30 -6.29
N PRO A 13 -1.57 -15.60 -5.94
CA PRO A 13 -1.08 -16.98 -5.96
C PRO A 13 -1.87 -17.92 -5.04
N GLU A 14 -2.25 -17.45 -3.84
CA GLU A 14 -3.05 -18.23 -2.90
C GLU A 14 -4.45 -18.52 -3.44
N LEU A 15 -5.09 -17.53 -4.05
CA LEU A 15 -6.42 -17.68 -4.63
C LEU A 15 -6.42 -18.61 -5.84
N GLU A 16 -5.40 -18.54 -6.69
CA GLU A 16 -5.24 -19.43 -7.84
C GLU A 16 -5.01 -20.88 -7.40
N ASP A 17 -4.17 -21.11 -6.39
CA ASP A 17 -3.96 -22.43 -5.79
C ASP A 17 -5.23 -22.99 -5.13
N ALA A 18 -6.07 -22.13 -4.58
CA ALA A 18 -7.39 -22.47 -4.05
C ALA A 18 -8.45 -22.69 -5.15
N GLY A 19 -8.11 -22.50 -6.43
CA GLY A 19 -9.01 -22.68 -7.57
C GLY A 19 -10.06 -21.58 -7.70
N VAL A 20 -9.86 -20.42 -7.12
CA VAL A 20 -10.74 -19.26 -7.23
C VAL A 20 -10.73 -18.75 -8.67
N GLN A 21 -11.91 -18.56 -9.26
CA GLN A 21 -12.07 -18.01 -10.59
C GLN A 21 -12.55 -16.56 -10.52
N VAL A 22 -11.82 -15.68 -11.18
CA VAL A 22 -12.18 -14.26 -11.30
C VAL A 22 -12.98 -14.06 -12.58
N LYS A 23 -14.09 -13.32 -12.51
CA LYS A 23 -15.03 -13.13 -13.61
C LYS A 23 -15.32 -11.66 -13.86
N ASP A 24 -15.44 -11.34 -15.13
CA ASP A 24 -15.95 -10.04 -15.57
C ASP A 24 -17.47 -9.91 -15.32
N PHE A 25 -18.03 -8.72 -15.53
CA PHE A 25 -19.47 -8.42 -15.37
C PHE A 25 -20.38 -9.33 -16.18
N ASP A 26 -19.93 -9.82 -17.33
CA ASP A 26 -20.70 -10.74 -18.20
C ASP A 26 -20.54 -12.22 -17.81
N GLY A 27 -19.75 -12.51 -16.76
CA GLY A 27 -19.46 -13.86 -16.29
C GLY A 27 -18.28 -14.53 -16.99
N THR A 28 -17.59 -13.86 -17.90
CA THR A 28 -16.38 -14.38 -18.56
C THR A 28 -15.27 -14.53 -17.53
N ILE A 29 -14.68 -15.74 -17.44
CA ILE A 29 -13.52 -16.02 -16.58
C ILE A 29 -12.29 -15.38 -17.21
N MET A 30 -11.53 -14.64 -16.42
CA MET A 30 -10.32 -13.94 -16.85
C MET A 30 -9.15 -14.23 -15.90
N ASP A 31 -7.92 -14.05 -16.41
CA ASP A 31 -6.76 -13.88 -15.54
C ASP A 31 -6.96 -12.63 -14.66
N PRO A 32 -6.63 -12.66 -13.35
CA PRO A 32 -6.81 -11.51 -12.48
C PRO A 32 -6.09 -10.24 -12.96
N LEU A 33 -4.88 -10.36 -13.53
CA LEU A 33 -4.14 -9.21 -14.05
C LEU A 33 -4.78 -8.65 -15.33
N ASP A 34 -5.26 -9.51 -16.23
CA ASP A 34 -6.02 -9.08 -17.42
C ASP A 34 -7.28 -8.33 -17.03
N LEU A 35 -8.00 -8.82 -16.01
CA LEU A 35 -9.24 -8.20 -15.53
C LEU A 35 -8.97 -6.79 -14.99
N VAL A 36 -8.02 -6.64 -14.06
CA VAL A 36 -7.75 -5.33 -13.45
C VAL A 36 -7.17 -4.34 -14.47
N GLN A 37 -6.31 -4.80 -15.38
CA GLN A 37 -5.77 -3.98 -16.47
C GLN A 37 -6.86 -3.48 -17.42
N LYS A 38 -7.83 -4.33 -17.78
CA LYS A 38 -9.00 -3.96 -18.57
C LYS A 38 -9.75 -2.76 -17.99
N TYR A 39 -9.78 -2.64 -16.67
CA TYR A 39 -10.43 -1.55 -15.96
C TYR A 39 -9.49 -0.41 -15.60
N GLY A 40 -8.30 -0.34 -16.21
CA GLY A 40 -7.43 0.82 -16.14
C GLY A 40 -6.40 0.81 -15.02
N VAL A 41 -6.26 -0.29 -14.29
CA VAL A 41 -5.14 -0.49 -13.34
C VAL A 41 -3.83 -0.53 -14.13
N ASN A 42 -2.86 0.28 -13.72
CA ASN A 42 -1.56 0.39 -14.37
C ASN A 42 -0.39 0.09 -13.42
N SER A 43 -0.68 -0.23 -12.17
CA SER A 43 0.33 -0.53 -11.16
C SER A 43 -0.13 -1.61 -10.19
N VAL A 44 0.78 -2.47 -9.77
CA VAL A 44 0.52 -3.52 -8.78
C VAL A 44 1.47 -3.37 -7.61
N ARG A 45 0.92 -3.41 -6.38
CA ARG A 45 1.67 -3.51 -5.13
C ARG A 45 1.73 -4.97 -4.70
N LEU A 46 2.89 -5.41 -4.28
CA LEU A 46 3.10 -6.71 -3.63
C LEU A 46 3.83 -6.50 -2.31
N ARG A 47 3.39 -7.18 -1.27
CA ARG A 47 4.16 -7.32 -0.03
C ARG A 47 5.12 -8.49 -0.14
N ILE A 48 6.23 -8.41 0.58
CA ILE A 48 7.17 -9.52 0.75
C ILE A 48 7.43 -9.77 2.23
N TRP A 49 7.37 -11.06 2.62
CA TRP A 49 7.75 -11.56 3.93
C TRP A 49 9.12 -12.22 3.87
N ASN A 50 9.85 -12.21 4.99
CA ASN A 50 11.22 -12.70 5.02
C ASN A 50 11.31 -14.22 4.83
N ALA A 51 10.65 -14.96 5.70
CA ALA A 51 10.60 -16.41 5.68
C ALA A 51 9.18 -16.88 6.10
N PRO A 52 8.18 -16.72 5.22
CA PRO A 52 6.78 -17.00 5.54
C PRO A 52 6.55 -18.46 5.96
N GLU A 53 7.40 -19.38 5.55
CA GLU A 53 7.35 -20.80 5.96
C GLU A 53 7.51 -21.01 7.47
N HIS A 54 8.03 -20.03 8.21
CA HIS A 54 8.08 -20.07 9.67
C HIS A 54 6.71 -19.86 10.34
N VAL A 55 5.74 -19.34 9.59
CA VAL A 55 4.41 -19.02 10.10
C VAL A 55 3.38 -19.84 9.32
N ARG A 56 2.72 -20.77 10.00
CA ARG A 56 1.76 -21.69 9.37
C ARG A 56 0.64 -20.96 8.63
N GLU A 57 0.14 -19.89 9.21
CA GLU A 57 -0.98 -19.08 8.69
C GLU A 57 -0.65 -18.36 7.40
N SER A 58 0.63 -18.20 7.07
CA SER A 58 1.07 -17.60 5.80
C SER A 58 0.84 -18.52 4.60
N GLY A 59 0.71 -19.82 4.84
CA GLY A 59 0.72 -20.82 3.76
C GLY A 59 2.02 -20.87 2.95
N GLY A 60 3.06 -20.11 3.35
CA GLY A 60 4.30 -19.92 2.58
C GLY A 60 4.20 -18.86 1.47
N TYR A 61 3.04 -18.20 1.33
CA TYR A 61 2.84 -17.14 0.33
C TYR A 61 3.61 -15.85 0.69
N CYS A 62 3.65 -14.89 -0.23
CA CYS A 62 4.44 -13.66 -0.12
C CYS A 62 5.95 -13.89 0.10
N SER A 63 6.47 -15.07 -0.23
CA SER A 63 7.90 -15.36 -0.28
C SER A 63 8.57 -14.68 -1.48
N TYR A 64 9.92 -14.66 -1.49
CA TYR A 64 10.67 -14.19 -2.66
C TYR A 64 10.25 -14.91 -3.96
N ALA A 65 10.03 -16.22 -3.91
CA ALA A 65 9.65 -16.99 -5.10
C ALA A 65 8.27 -16.57 -5.66
N HIS A 66 7.29 -16.35 -4.79
CA HIS A 66 5.96 -15.84 -5.19
C HIS A 66 6.07 -14.40 -5.70
N THR A 67 6.84 -13.55 -5.02
CA THR A 67 7.10 -12.17 -5.45
C THR A 67 7.73 -12.12 -6.84
N LEU A 68 8.76 -12.92 -7.10
CA LEU A 68 9.42 -12.99 -8.40
C LEU A 68 8.46 -13.45 -9.50
N ALA A 69 7.67 -14.51 -9.24
CA ALA A 69 6.70 -15.02 -10.20
C ALA A 69 5.64 -13.95 -10.55
N MET A 70 5.10 -13.28 -9.55
CA MET A 70 4.13 -12.20 -9.75
C MET A 70 4.76 -10.98 -10.45
N ALA A 71 5.98 -10.58 -10.07
CA ALA A 71 6.69 -9.47 -10.72
C ALA A 71 6.89 -9.70 -12.22
N LYS A 72 7.23 -10.93 -12.62
CA LYS A 72 7.33 -11.32 -14.04
C LYS A 72 5.98 -11.20 -14.77
N ARG A 73 4.88 -11.63 -14.13
CA ARG A 73 3.52 -11.47 -14.68
C ARG A 73 3.14 -9.99 -14.81
N ILE A 74 3.40 -9.18 -13.80
CA ILE A 74 3.12 -7.73 -13.80
C ILE A 74 3.87 -7.04 -14.94
N ARG A 75 5.17 -7.33 -15.09
CA ARG A 75 5.99 -6.76 -16.17
C ARG A 75 5.55 -7.23 -17.56
N ALA A 76 5.12 -8.48 -17.70
CA ALA A 76 4.56 -9.00 -18.96
C ALA A 76 3.28 -8.24 -19.40
N HIS A 77 2.50 -7.71 -18.44
CA HIS A 77 1.35 -6.84 -18.72
C HIS A 77 1.73 -5.36 -18.91
N GLY A 78 3.01 -5.00 -18.83
CA GLY A 78 3.47 -3.62 -18.96
C GLY A 78 3.06 -2.70 -17.81
N MET A 79 2.68 -3.26 -16.66
CA MET A 79 2.28 -2.51 -15.46
C MET A 79 3.49 -2.13 -14.60
N SER A 80 3.35 -1.03 -13.87
CA SER A 80 4.29 -0.64 -12.81
C SER A 80 4.23 -1.61 -11.64
N PHE A 81 5.34 -1.72 -10.91
CA PHE A 81 5.48 -2.63 -9.78
C PHE A 81 5.97 -1.89 -8.53
N MET A 82 5.26 -2.03 -7.42
CA MET A 82 5.65 -1.56 -6.09
C MET A 82 5.89 -2.75 -5.19
N LEU A 83 7.03 -2.78 -4.48
CA LEU A 83 7.35 -3.82 -3.51
C LEU A 83 7.35 -3.26 -2.09
N ASP A 84 6.60 -3.90 -1.20
CA ASP A 84 6.47 -3.55 0.21
C ASP A 84 7.19 -4.55 1.10
N PHE A 85 8.29 -4.12 1.72
CA PHE A 85 9.03 -4.91 2.69
C PHE A 85 8.37 -4.85 4.07
N HIS A 86 7.77 -5.95 4.52
CA HIS A 86 7.23 -6.04 5.88
C HIS A 86 8.32 -6.21 6.95
N TYR A 87 9.51 -6.71 6.58
CA TYR A 87 10.58 -7.08 7.51
C TYR A 87 10.08 -8.00 8.64
N SER A 88 9.24 -8.93 8.28
CA SER A 88 8.60 -9.90 9.16
C SER A 88 8.34 -11.18 8.37
N ASP A 89 8.12 -12.30 9.05
CA ASP A 89 7.73 -13.57 8.42
C ASP A 89 6.22 -13.63 8.13
N PHE A 90 5.47 -12.63 8.59
CA PHE A 90 4.03 -12.50 8.39
C PHE A 90 3.62 -11.01 8.42
N TRP A 91 2.36 -10.71 8.72
CA TRP A 91 1.84 -9.36 8.77
C TRP A 91 2.65 -8.43 9.69
N ALA A 92 2.97 -7.25 9.19
CA ALA A 92 3.44 -6.12 9.95
C ALA A 92 2.45 -4.98 9.79
N ASP A 93 2.04 -4.37 10.91
CA ASP A 93 1.10 -3.24 11.00
C ASP A 93 1.44 -2.40 12.25
N PRO A 94 0.76 -1.27 12.52
CA PRO A 94 1.09 -0.43 13.66
C PRO A 94 0.99 -1.12 15.03
N GLY A 95 0.25 -2.22 15.13
CA GLY A 95 0.11 -3.03 16.36
C GLY A 95 1.13 -4.16 16.48
N GLN A 96 1.80 -4.52 15.38
CA GLN A 96 2.74 -5.65 15.35
C GLN A 96 3.82 -5.46 14.28
N GLN A 97 5.03 -5.23 14.74
CA GLN A 97 6.24 -5.11 13.91
C GLN A 97 7.25 -6.17 14.35
N ARG A 98 6.83 -7.46 14.25
CA ARG A 98 7.63 -8.57 14.75
C ARG A 98 8.85 -8.80 13.88
N LYS A 99 10.00 -9.02 14.52
CA LYS A 99 11.20 -9.47 13.81
C LYS A 99 10.97 -10.83 13.14
N PRO A 100 11.55 -11.06 11.95
CA PRO A 100 11.67 -12.40 11.42
C PRO A 100 12.31 -13.33 12.45
N LYS A 101 11.90 -14.58 12.48
CA LYS A 101 12.40 -15.59 13.43
C LYS A 101 13.93 -15.69 13.42
N ASP A 102 14.52 -15.63 12.23
CA ASP A 102 15.98 -15.70 12.08
C ASP A 102 16.70 -14.45 12.62
N TRP A 103 15.98 -13.35 12.85
CA TRP A 103 16.53 -12.10 13.36
C TRP A 103 16.27 -11.86 14.85
N GLU A 104 15.51 -12.72 15.52
CA GLU A 104 15.09 -12.55 16.93
C GLU A 104 16.29 -12.38 17.88
N ASN A 105 17.36 -13.12 17.64
CA ASN A 105 18.54 -13.18 18.53
C ASN A 105 19.71 -12.30 18.05
N LEU A 106 19.54 -11.51 17.00
CA LEU A 106 20.58 -10.61 16.50
C LEU A 106 20.79 -9.44 17.47
N SER A 107 22.05 -9.06 17.66
CA SER A 107 22.36 -7.76 18.27
C SER A 107 21.84 -6.63 17.39
N PHE A 108 21.61 -5.43 17.94
CA PHE A 108 21.13 -4.30 17.18
C PHE A 108 22.02 -3.93 15.98
N LYS A 109 23.35 -4.15 16.10
CA LYS A 109 24.27 -3.96 14.99
C LYS A 109 24.03 -4.97 13.87
N GLU A 110 23.88 -6.24 14.22
CA GLU A 110 23.61 -7.31 13.27
C GLU A 110 22.23 -7.18 12.65
N LEU A 111 21.21 -6.71 13.41
CA LEU A 111 19.87 -6.46 12.91
C LEU A 111 19.88 -5.37 11.82
N LYS A 112 20.62 -4.28 12.00
CA LYS A 112 20.78 -3.26 10.95
C LYS A 112 21.43 -3.83 9.68
N GLU A 113 22.45 -4.66 9.84
CA GLU A 113 23.10 -5.31 8.69
C GLU A 113 22.15 -6.30 8.01
N ALA A 114 21.33 -7.03 8.77
CA ALA A 114 20.31 -7.92 8.23
C ALA A 114 19.27 -7.16 7.40
N VAL A 115 18.75 -6.04 7.89
CA VAL A 115 17.83 -5.16 7.13
C VAL A 115 18.48 -4.67 5.84
N PHE A 116 19.71 -4.14 5.94
CA PHE A 116 20.44 -3.66 4.76
C PHE A 116 20.65 -4.76 3.73
N SER A 117 21.18 -5.90 4.15
CA SER A 117 21.52 -7.00 3.26
C SER A 117 20.28 -7.63 2.63
N TYR A 118 19.23 -7.89 3.42
CA TYR A 118 17.98 -8.44 2.91
C TYR A 118 17.35 -7.54 1.85
N THR A 119 17.30 -6.23 2.09
CA THR A 119 16.74 -5.26 1.13
C THR A 119 17.58 -5.23 -0.15
N ARG A 120 18.91 -5.06 -0.01
CA ARG A 120 19.84 -5.03 -1.14
C ARG A 120 19.76 -6.30 -1.97
N ASP A 121 19.86 -7.45 -1.33
CA ASP A 121 20.00 -8.74 -2.02
C ASP A 121 18.70 -9.13 -2.72
N THR A 122 17.54 -8.89 -2.09
CA THR A 122 16.23 -9.10 -2.71
C THR A 122 16.07 -8.23 -3.96
N LEU A 123 16.38 -6.93 -3.87
CA LEU A 123 16.22 -6.01 -4.99
C LEU A 123 17.26 -6.27 -6.10
N THR A 124 18.48 -6.65 -5.74
CA THR A 124 19.52 -7.04 -6.72
C THR A 124 19.07 -8.29 -7.48
N ALA A 125 18.55 -9.29 -6.79
CA ALA A 125 18.07 -10.50 -7.44
C ALA A 125 16.86 -10.24 -8.36
N LEU A 126 15.93 -9.35 -7.98
CA LEU A 126 14.84 -8.92 -8.86
C LEU A 126 15.35 -8.13 -10.08
N LYS A 127 16.39 -7.31 -9.91
CA LYS A 127 17.03 -6.56 -11.00
C LYS A 127 17.72 -7.49 -11.99
N GLU A 128 18.40 -8.53 -11.51
CA GLU A 128 19.04 -9.56 -12.36
C GLU A 128 18.03 -10.36 -13.20
N GLU A 129 16.78 -10.42 -12.75
CA GLU A 129 15.66 -11.05 -13.47
C GLU A 129 14.84 -10.06 -14.32
N ASP A 130 15.33 -8.83 -14.53
CA ASP A 130 14.67 -7.74 -15.27
C ASP A 130 13.29 -7.31 -14.72
N VAL A 131 13.07 -7.49 -13.42
CA VAL A 131 11.81 -7.14 -12.73
C VAL A 131 12.02 -6.27 -11.49
N LEU A 132 13.00 -5.37 -11.52
CA LEU A 132 13.20 -4.39 -10.47
C LEU A 132 11.89 -3.60 -10.23
N PRO A 133 11.42 -3.41 -8.98
CA PRO A 133 10.26 -2.56 -8.70
C PRO A 133 10.54 -1.10 -9.08
N ASP A 134 9.50 -0.37 -9.50
CA ASP A 134 9.57 1.08 -9.73
C ASP A 134 9.58 1.85 -8.41
N ILE A 135 8.91 1.29 -7.39
CA ILE A 135 8.79 1.85 -6.04
C ILE A 135 9.04 0.73 -5.02
N VAL A 136 9.78 1.05 -3.97
CA VAL A 136 9.98 0.16 -2.82
C VAL A 136 9.55 0.84 -1.53
N GLN A 137 8.76 0.15 -0.72
CA GLN A 137 8.40 0.58 0.63
C GLN A 137 9.38 -0.02 1.65
N ILE A 138 9.93 0.83 2.51
CA ILE A 138 10.82 0.44 3.61
C ILE A 138 9.98 0.30 4.89
N GLY A 139 9.45 -0.88 5.09
CA GLY A 139 8.49 -1.20 6.15
C GLY A 139 7.05 -0.88 5.79
N ASN A 140 6.12 -1.60 6.39
CA ASN A 140 4.68 -1.41 6.26
C ASN A 140 4.10 -0.74 7.51
N GLU A 141 3.43 0.41 7.34
CA GLU A 141 2.73 1.16 8.40
C GLU A 141 3.56 1.37 9.68
N ILE A 142 4.78 1.87 9.53
CA ILE A 142 5.78 1.95 10.59
C ILE A 142 5.59 3.13 11.58
N ARG A 143 4.34 3.60 11.76
CA ARG A 143 4.04 4.70 12.69
C ARG A 143 4.44 4.41 14.14
N SER A 144 4.30 3.18 14.59
CA SER A 144 4.70 2.76 15.94
C SER A 144 6.17 2.30 16.03
N GLY A 145 6.88 2.29 14.90
CA GLY A 145 8.26 1.83 14.79
C GLY A 145 8.42 0.65 13.84
N LEU A 146 9.55 -0.02 13.92
CA LEU A 146 9.95 -1.13 13.05
C LEU A 146 10.72 -2.19 13.86
N LEU A 147 10.48 -3.49 13.62
CA LEU A 147 11.26 -4.61 14.20
C LEU A 147 11.30 -4.60 15.74
N PHE A 148 10.12 -4.67 16.36
CA PHE A 148 9.97 -4.63 17.82
C PHE A 148 10.77 -5.73 18.55
N PRO A 149 11.30 -5.42 19.78
CA PRO A 149 11.24 -4.13 20.47
C PRO A 149 12.36 -3.15 20.08
N ASP A 150 13.28 -3.52 19.18
CA ASP A 150 14.51 -2.74 18.92
C ASP A 150 14.24 -1.36 18.32
N GLY A 151 13.34 -1.28 17.33
CA GLY A 151 12.95 -0.02 16.69
C GLY A 151 11.56 0.47 17.10
N GLU A 152 11.04 0.05 18.25
CA GLU A 152 9.76 0.51 18.78
C GLU A 152 9.86 1.95 19.29
N LEU A 153 8.88 2.78 18.91
CA LEU A 153 8.79 4.14 19.45
C LEU A 153 8.40 4.13 20.93
N PRO A 154 8.90 5.09 21.75
CA PRO A 154 9.39 6.41 21.32
C PRO A 154 10.90 6.53 21.03
N ASP A 155 11.65 5.45 20.86
CA ASP A 155 13.07 5.56 20.52
C ASP A 155 13.29 5.82 19.02
N TYR A 156 13.13 7.06 18.59
CA TYR A 156 13.38 7.46 17.20
C TYR A 156 14.80 7.14 16.72
N THR A 157 15.79 7.17 17.61
CA THR A 157 17.19 6.92 17.23
C THR A 157 17.40 5.52 16.69
N LYS A 158 16.85 4.52 17.35
CA LYS A 158 16.96 3.13 16.90
C LYS A 158 16.07 2.86 15.69
N MET A 159 14.81 3.32 15.72
CA MET A 159 13.88 3.15 14.61
C MET A 159 14.49 3.71 13.31
N VAL A 160 14.97 4.96 13.32
CA VAL A 160 15.56 5.60 12.14
C VAL A 160 16.81 4.89 11.65
N GLN A 161 17.64 4.32 12.52
CA GLN A 161 18.81 3.54 12.09
C GLN A 161 18.41 2.27 11.32
N LEU A 162 17.29 1.64 11.69
CA LEU A 162 16.75 0.47 10.97
C LEU A 162 16.14 0.89 9.62
N VAL A 163 15.35 1.96 9.60
CA VAL A 163 14.79 2.52 8.36
C VAL A 163 15.90 2.94 7.40
N ASN A 164 16.92 3.64 7.89
CA ASN A 164 18.07 4.04 7.08
C ASN A 164 18.86 2.83 6.54
N ALA A 165 18.92 1.73 7.27
CA ALA A 165 19.53 0.50 6.77
C ALA A 165 18.77 -0.03 5.55
N GLY A 166 17.43 -0.03 5.59
CA GLY A 166 16.58 -0.38 4.44
C GLY A 166 16.75 0.59 3.27
N ILE A 167 16.72 1.90 3.52
CA ILE A 167 16.96 2.92 2.47
C ILE A 167 18.32 2.70 1.78
N ARG A 168 19.39 2.52 2.57
CA ARG A 168 20.72 2.24 2.02
C ARG A 168 20.79 0.93 1.24
N GLY A 169 20.11 -0.12 1.72
CA GLY A 169 19.99 -1.39 1.00
C GLY A 169 19.34 -1.19 -0.37
N ALA A 170 18.23 -0.47 -0.41
CA ALA A 170 17.54 -0.13 -1.65
C ALA A 170 18.42 0.67 -2.61
N ARG A 171 19.10 1.71 -2.11
CA ARG A 171 20.02 2.54 -2.91
C ARG A 171 21.28 1.81 -3.37
N ALA A 172 21.71 0.77 -2.64
CA ALA A 172 22.83 -0.08 -3.08
C ALA A 172 22.43 -1.01 -4.23
N ALA A 173 21.17 -1.41 -4.33
CA ALA A 173 20.66 -2.23 -5.43
C ALA A 173 20.33 -1.41 -6.68
N ALA A 174 19.79 -0.20 -6.51
CA ALA A 174 19.36 0.65 -7.63
C ALA A 174 19.46 2.15 -7.31
N GLY A 175 19.79 2.95 -8.31
CA GLY A 175 19.83 4.42 -8.19
C GLY A 175 18.45 5.05 -8.14
N LYS A 176 18.39 6.34 -7.81
CA LYS A 176 17.12 7.12 -7.72
C LYS A 176 16.36 7.18 -9.05
N ASP A 177 17.08 7.18 -10.16
CA ASP A 177 16.48 7.24 -11.50
C ASP A 177 15.88 5.89 -11.93
N GLU A 178 16.26 4.81 -11.26
CA GLU A 178 15.77 3.46 -11.56
C GLU A 178 14.62 3.04 -10.63
N MET A 179 14.65 3.48 -9.36
CA MET A 179 13.69 3.05 -8.34
C MET A 179 13.50 4.12 -7.26
N GLN A 180 12.25 4.41 -6.93
CA GLN A 180 11.90 5.32 -5.84
C GLN A 180 11.76 4.58 -4.51
N VAL A 181 12.18 5.23 -3.42
CA VAL A 181 12.04 4.73 -2.05
C VAL A 181 10.92 5.46 -1.34
N MET A 182 10.00 4.72 -0.75
CA MET A 182 8.83 5.20 -0.05
C MET A 182 8.91 4.89 1.44
N ILE A 183 8.44 5.84 2.27
CA ILE A 183 8.10 5.61 3.68
C ILE A 183 6.59 5.54 3.79
N HIS A 184 6.08 4.45 4.38
CA HIS A 184 4.65 4.16 4.50
C HIS A 184 4.17 4.26 5.95
N LEU A 185 3.15 5.09 6.16
CA LEU A 185 2.51 5.30 7.46
C LEU A 185 0.99 5.14 7.35
N ASP A 186 0.36 4.65 8.41
CA ASP A 186 -1.09 4.68 8.56
C ASP A 186 -1.61 6.07 8.96
N GLN A 187 -2.90 6.23 9.22
CA GLN A 187 -3.54 7.48 9.70
C GLN A 187 -3.54 8.63 8.69
N GLY A 188 -3.77 8.35 7.41
CA GLY A 188 -3.69 9.33 6.31
C GLY A 188 -4.48 10.63 6.47
N GLY A 189 -5.54 10.67 7.31
CA GLY A 189 -6.27 11.89 7.65
C GLY A 189 -5.86 12.54 8.96
N ARG A 190 -4.77 12.14 9.59
CA ARG A 190 -4.35 12.58 10.93
C ARG A 190 -3.00 13.31 10.89
N TYR A 191 -2.98 14.50 10.31
CA TYR A 191 -1.77 15.29 10.09
C TYR A 191 -0.81 15.37 11.28
N PHE A 192 -1.29 15.61 12.50
CA PHE A 192 -0.42 15.79 13.67
C PHE A 192 0.36 14.53 14.03
N TYR A 193 -0.23 13.34 13.91
CA TYR A 193 0.49 12.08 14.14
C TYR A 193 1.60 11.86 13.11
N LEU A 194 1.30 12.16 11.84
CA LEU A 194 2.27 12.02 10.75
C LEU A 194 3.38 13.06 10.86
N LYS A 195 3.01 14.30 11.19
CA LYS A 195 4.00 15.36 11.44
C LYS A 195 4.94 15.02 12.58
N GLU A 196 4.42 14.56 13.72
CA GLU A 196 5.24 14.14 14.87
C GLU A 196 6.22 13.04 14.47
N TRP A 197 5.76 12.05 13.71
CA TRP A 197 6.61 10.97 13.23
C TRP A 197 7.73 11.46 12.31
N PHE A 198 7.40 12.29 11.32
CA PHE A 198 8.42 12.83 10.40
C PHE A 198 9.38 13.77 11.09
N ASP A 199 8.90 14.71 11.91
CA ASP A 199 9.76 15.64 12.64
C ASP A 199 10.73 14.91 13.59
N GLY A 200 10.23 13.92 14.35
CA GLY A 200 11.04 13.08 15.22
C GLY A 200 12.06 12.24 14.43
N SER A 201 11.65 11.69 13.29
CA SER A 201 12.51 10.89 12.43
C SER A 201 13.61 11.74 11.77
N PHE A 202 13.29 12.92 11.25
CA PHE A 202 14.29 13.82 10.68
C PHE A 202 15.25 14.34 11.77
N ALA A 203 14.77 14.67 12.97
CA ALA A 203 15.63 15.05 14.10
C ALA A 203 16.58 13.91 14.51
N ALA A 204 16.17 12.64 14.35
CA ALA A 204 17.00 11.47 14.60
C ALA A 204 17.90 11.06 13.41
N GLY A 205 17.86 11.81 12.29
CA GLY A 205 18.73 11.61 11.13
C GLY A 205 18.17 10.67 10.08
N LEU A 206 16.86 10.69 9.83
CA LEU A 206 16.26 9.96 8.71
C LEU A 206 16.89 10.41 7.40
N GLU A 207 17.40 9.43 6.63
CA GLU A 207 18.03 9.67 5.33
C GLU A 207 16.98 10.03 4.26
N ASP A 208 17.44 10.54 3.12
CA ASP A 208 16.59 10.97 2.03
C ASP A 208 15.87 9.80 1.37
N PHE A 209 14.56 9.96 1.20
CA PHE A 209 13.64 9.08 0.50
C PHE A 209 12.83 9.88 -0.53
N ASP A 210 12.06 9.23 -1.39
CA ASP A 210 11.44 9.91 -2.54
C ASP A 210 9.95 10.17 -2.35
N LEU A 211 9.21 9.27 -1.70
CA LEU A 211 7.75 9.26 -1.64
C LEU A 211 7.22 9.07 -0.22
N ILE A 212 6.12 9.73 0.10
CA ILE A 212 5.30 9.42 1.27
C ILE A 212 4.14 8.52 0.84
N GLY A 213 4.01 7.35 1.46
CA GLY A 213 2.85 6.46 1.33
C GLY A 213 1.95 6.57 2.55
N LEU A 214 0.64 6.59 2.34
CA LEU A 214 -0.34 6.66 3.41
C LEU A 214 -1.38 5.54 3.27
N SER A 215 -1.72 4.85 4.37
CA SER A 215 -2.99 4.14 4.47
C SER A 215 -4.09 5.12 4.83
N TYR A 216 -5.18 5.10 4.08
CA TYR A 216 -6.36 5.89 4.36
C TYR A 216 -7.64 5.06 4.22
N TYR A 217 -8.29 4.87 5.34
CA TYR A 217 -9.60 4.23 5.43
C TYR A 217 -10.57 5.23 6.07
N PRO A 218 -11.62 5.71 5.37
CA PRO A 218 -12.48 6.79 5.86
C PRO A 218 -13.21 6.45 7.17
N PHE A 219 -13.41 5.16 7.45
CA PHE A 219 -14.03 4.68 8.68
C PHE A 219 -13.08 4.62 9.90
N TRP A 220 -11.75 4.87 9.70
CA TRP A 220 -10.75 4.91 10.78
C TRP A 220 -9.95 6.20 10.81
N HIS A 221 -9.59 6.74 9.66
CA HIS A 221 -8.52 7.73 9.54
C HIS A 221 -9.01 9.17 9.33
N GLY A 222 -10.30 9.43 9.53
CA GLY A 222 -10.89 10.76 9.36
C GLY A 222 -11.60 10.97 8.04
N THR A 223 -12.10 12.19 7.81
CA THR A 223 -12.88 12.54 6.64
C THR A 223 -11.99 12.72 5.39
N PHE A 224 -12.61 12.78 4.20
CA PHE A 224 -11.89 13.10 2.96
C PHE A 224 -11.30 14.52 2.98
N THR A 225 -11.91 15.44 3.72
CA THR A 225 -11.33 16.79 3.96
C THR A 225 -10.06 16.68 4.81
N ASP A 226 -10.08 15.85 5.87
CA ASP A 226 -8.89 15.62 6.69
C ASP A 226 -7.75 14.98 5.85
N LEU A 227 -8.06 14.02 4.96
CA LEU A 227 -7.08 13.45 4.05
C LEU A 227 -6.47 14.53 3.16
N LYS A 228 -7.32 15.35 2.51
CA LYS A 228 -6.86 16.42 1.62
C LYS A 228 -5.96 17.42 2.35
N GLU A 229 -6.38 17.88 3.53
CA GLU A 229 -5.59 18.80 4.34
C GLU A 229 -4.27 18.19 4.79
N THR A 230 -4.28 16.93 5.22
CA THR A 230 -3.10 16.19 5.65
C THR A 230 -2.09 16.07 4.53
N MET A 231 -2.51 15.58 3.36
CA MET A 231 -1.64 15.45 2.18
C MET A 231 -1.06 16.80 1.77
N THR A 232 -1.90 17.84 1.71
CA THR A 232 -1.45 19.20 1.34
C THR A 232 -0.39 19.72 2.31
N LYS A 233 -0.59 19.57 3.62
CA LYS A 233 0.35 20.01 4.66
C LYS A 233 1.65 19.22 4.62
N LEU A 234 1.60 17.89 4.45
CA LEU A 234 2.80 17.05 4.35
C LEU A 234 3.64 17.40 3.12
N ILE A 235 2.99 17.62 1.95
CA ILE A 235 3.66 18.11 0.75
C ILE A 235 4.35 19.45 1.01
N TRP A 236 3.66 20.36 1.69
CA TRP A 236 4.21 21.67 2.01
C TRP A 236 5.40 21.60 2.97
N ASP A 237 5.30 20.78 4.02
CA ASP A 237 6.34 20.67 5.05
C ASP A 237 7.59 19.93 4.54
N TYR A 238 7.40 18.80 3.85
CA TYR A 238 8.50 17.89 3.51
C TYR A 238 8.91 17.89 2.04
N LYS A 239 8.16 18.58 1.17
CA LYS A 239 8.45 18.69 -0.28
C LYS A 239 8.59 17.33 -0.97
N LYS A 240 7.80 16.35 -0.54
CA LYS A 240 7.75 15.00 -1.10
C LYS A 240 6.44 14.75 -1.81
N PRO A 241 6.45 14.08 -2.97
CA PRO A 241 5.24 13.51 -3.55
C PRO A 241 4.60 12.50 -2.58
N ILE A 242 3.30 12.30 -2.73
CA ILE A 242 2.52 11.50 -1.79
C ILE A 242 1.54 10.60 -2.53
N MET A 243 1.31 9.40 -2.01
CA MET A 243 0.35 8.42 -2.51
C MET A 243 -0.53 7.91 -1.37
N VAL A 244 -1.75 7.52 -1.68
CA VAL A 244 -2.55 6.64 -0.83
C VAL A 244 -2.25 5.21 -1.28
N VAL A 245 -1.46 4.45 -0.51
CA VAL A 245 -1.01 3.11 -0.88
C VAL A 245 -1.87 1.99 -0.32
N GLU A 246 -2.81 2.35 0.57
CA GLU A 246 -3.86 1.47 1.02
C GLU A 246 -5.16 2.24 1.23
N THR A 247 -6.23 1.77 0.60
CA THR A 247 -7.60 2.21 0.85
C THR A 247 -8.57 1.09 0.47
N ALA A 248 -9.74 1.10 1.07
CA ALA A 248 -10.86 0.24 0.70
C ALA A 248 -12.17 0.70 1.33
N HIS A 249 -13.27 0.12 0.90
CA HIS A 249 -14.58 0.27 1.52
C HIS A 249 -15.41 -1.01 1.31
N ALA A 250 -16.33 -1.29 2.24
CA ALA A 250 -17.18 -2.47 2.16
C ALA A 250 -18.23 -2.33 1.03
N TRP A 251 -18.47 -3.42 0.31
CA TRP A 251 -19.50 -3.50 -0.73
C TRP A 251 -20.82 -4.09 -0.22
N ARG A 252 -20.82 -4.68 0.96
CA ARG A 252 -22.02 -5.20 1.65
C ARG A 252 -21.87 -5.11 3.15
N LYS A 253 -23.00 -5.13 3.87
CA LYS A 253 -23.00 -5.33 5.32
C LYS A 253 -22.68 -6.78 5.64
N SER A 254 -21.88 -6.99 6.68
CA SER A 254 -21.60 -8.31 7.22
C SER A 254 -21.42 -8.23 8.74
N VAL A 255 -21.92 -9.24 9.45
CA VAL A 255 -21.74 -9.38 10.90
C VAL A 255 -20.36 -9.91 11.28
N HIS A 256 -19.61 -10.44 10.31
CA HIS A 256 -18.28 -11.03 10.50
C HIS A 256 -17.19 -10.28 9.73
N GLY A 257 -17.59 -9.32 8.88
CA GLY A 257 -16.68 -8.52 8.08
C GLY A 257 -16.18 -7.26 8.77
N PHE A 258 -15.42 -6.47 8.03
CA PHE A 258 -15.03 -5.13 8.42
C PHE A 258 -16.19 -4.15 8.16
N ILE A 259 -16.22 -3.06 8.88
CA ILE A 259 -17.22 -1.98 8.83
C ILE A 259 -18.57 -2.38 9.42
N ASP A 260 -18.76 -2.01 10.68
CA ASP A 260 -20.05 -2.02 11.36
C ASP A 260 -20.89 -0.77 11.00
N GLU A 261 -22.12 -0.68 11.55
CA GLU A 261 -22.99 0.47 11.30
C GLU A 261 -22.42 1.81 11.78
N GLN A 262 -21.59 1.82 12.81
CA GLN A 262 -20.96 3.04 13.31
C GLN A 262 -19.86 3.48 12.34
N GLN A 263 -19.04 2.57 11.87
CA GLN A 263 -17.98 2.83 10.92
C GLN A 263 -18.54 3.27 9.55
N GLU A 264 -19.65 2.67 9.10
CA GLU A 264 -20.39 3.12 7.90
C GLU A 264 -20.84 4.58 8.02
N LYS A 265 -21.36 4.98 9.21
CA LYS A 265 -21.75 6.38 9.47
C LYS A 265 -20.56 7.31 9.51
N ILE A 266 -19.43 6.88 10.05
CA ILE A 266 -18.19 7.68 10.07
C ILE A 266 -17.67 7.89 8.66
N ALA A 267 -17.65 6.83 7.84
CA ALA A 267 -17.24 6.91 6.42
C ALA A 267 -18.17 7.81 5.59
N GLY A 268 -19.43 7.92 5.98
CA GLY A 268 -20.46 8.72 5.30
C GLY A 268 -20.99 8.10 4.00
N PHE A 269 -20.65 6.84 3.73
CA PHE A 269 -21.09 6.07 2.55
C PHE A 269 -21.59 4.70 2.96
N PRO A 270 -22.69 4.21 2.37
CA PRO A 270 -23.22 2.90 2.70
C PRO A 270 -22.30 1.76 2.25
N ALA A 271 -22.30 0.66 3.00
CA ALA A 271 -21.66 -0.59 2.59
C ALA A 271 -22.49 -1.24 1.46
N THR A 272 -22.27 -0.79 0.24
CA THR A 272 -22.89 -1.25 -1.01
C THR A 272 -21.89 -1.09 -2.15
N PRO A 273 -22.03 -1.80 -3.31
CA PRO A 273 -21.14 -1.61 -4.46
C PRO A 273 -21.05 -0.15 -4.93
N VAL A 274 -22.17 0.57 -4.90
CA VAL A 274 -22.21 2.00 -5.24
C VAL A 274 -21.45 2.84 -4.21
N GLY A 275 -21.66 2.59 -2.90
CA GLY A 275 -20.94 3.30 -1.84
C GLY A 275 -19.44 3.02 -1.89
N GLN A 276 -19.04 1.78 -2.15
CA GLN A 276 -17.64 1.40 -2.36
C GLN A 276 -17.00 2.20 -3.50
N LYS A 277 -17.68 2.25 -4.66
CA LYS A 277 -17.22 3.04 -5.80
C LYS A 277 -17.10 4.53 -5.46
N GLN A 278 -18.10 5.11 -4.78
CA GLN A 278 -18.08 6.52 -4.40
C GLN A 278 -16.91 6.88 -3.48
N VAL A 279 -16.58 6.01 -2.52
CA VAL A 279 -15.40 6.18 -1.66
C VAL A 279 -14.12 6.19 -2.49
N LEU A 280 -13.96 5.24 -3.41
CA LEU A 280 -12.77 5.16 -4.29
C LEU A 280 -12.66 6.38 -5.20
N ASP A 281 -13.76 6.81 -5.82
CA ASP A 281 -13.78 8.00 -6.66
C ASP A 281 -13.34 9.25 -5.87
N LEU A 282 -13.77 9.39 -4.61
CA LEU A 282 -13.37 10.52 -3.76
C LEU A 282 -11.90 10.46 -3.36
N VAL A 283 -11.39 9.29 -2.96
CA VAL A 283 -9.95 9.15 -2.65
C VAL A 283 -9.12 9.49 -3.89
N ALA A 284 -9.47 8.94 -5.06
CA ALA A 284 -8.81 9.23 -6.32
C ALA A 284 -8.79 10.74 -6.64
N ASN A 285 -9.95 11.42 -6.48
CA ASN A 285 -10.06 12.85 -6.72
C ASN A 285 -9.24 13.68 -5.71
N VAL A 286 -9.22 13.29 -4.43
CA VAL A 286 -8.38 13.96 -3.41
C VAL A 286 -6.92 13.86 -3.81
N VAL A 287 -6.43 12.65 -4.09
CA VAL A 287 -5.02 12.44 -4.48
C VAL A 287 -4.67 13.22 -5.75
N ALA A 288 -5.49 13.11 -6.80
CA ALA A 288 -5.25 13.79 -8.08
C ALA A 288 -5.32 15.33 -7.96
N SER A 289 -6.01 15.86 -6.92
CA SER A 289 -6.13 17.31 -6.69
C SER A 289 -4.94 17.93 -5.95
N MET A 290 -3.91 17.16 -5.60
CA MET A 290 -2.75 17.70 -4.91
C MET A 290 -1.97 18.69 -5.78
N PRO A 291 -1.41 19.78 -5.19
CA PRO A 291 -0.71 20.80 -5.95
C PRO A 291 0.52 20.21 -6.67
N ASP A 292 0.87 20.84 -7.80
CA ASP A 292 2.08 20.55 -8.58
C ASP A 292 2.25 19.06 -8.95
N GLU A 293 1.11 18.35 -9.17
CA GLU A 293 1.08 16.90 -9.46
C GLU A 293 1.77 16.03 -8.39
N MET A 294 1.86 16.55 -7.15
CA MET A 294 2.52 15.84 -6.04
C MET A 294 1.67 14.67 -5.50
N GLY A 295 0.39 14.55 -5.83
CA GLY A 295 -0.42 13.36 -5.59
C GLY A 295 -0.21 12.36 -6.72
N GLN A 296 0.53 11.28 -6.47
CA GLN A 296 1.04 10.43 -7.55
C GLN A 296 0.32 9.09 -7.71
N GLY A 297 -0.68 8.78 -6.89
CA GLY A 297 -1.45 7.56 -7.07
C GLY A 297 -2.24 7.09 -5.85
N LEU A 298 -3.09 6.10 -6.10
CA LEU A 298 -3.79 5.36 -5.07
C LEU A 298 -3.72 3.85 -5.34
N TYR A 299 -3.78 3.05 -4.26
CA TYR A 299 -3.83 1.59 -4.33
C TYR A 299 -5.00 1.08 -3.49
N TYR A 300 -5.80 0.19 -4.10
CA TYR A 300 -6.79 -0.58 -3.35
C TYR A 300 -6.10 -1.74 -2.64
N TRP A 301 -6.38 -1.91 -1.35
CA TRP A 301 -5.79 -2.99 -0.59
C TRP A 301 -6.66 -4.26 -0.67
N GLU A 302 -6.06 -5.36 -1.14
CA GLU A 302 -6.66 -6.70 -1.26
C GLU A 302 -8.01 -6.71 -2.03
N PRO A 303 -8.06 -6.21 -3.29
CA PRO A 303 -9.30 -6.14 -4.06
C PRO A 303 -9.78 -7.50 -4.55
N ILE A 304 -8.84 -8.40 -4.88
CA ILE A 304 -9.13 -9.71 -5.44
C ILE A 304 -9.20 -10.72 -4.29
N CYS A 305 -10.36 -10.78 -3.66
CA CYS A 305 -10.69 -11.78 -2.66
C CYS A 305 -12.16 -12.16 -2.79
N VAL A 306 -12.48 -13.44 -2.59
CA VAL A 306 -13.83 -13.95 -2.65
C VAL A 306 -14.29 -14.22 -1.22
N PRO A 307 -15.47 -13.72 -0.83
CA PRO A 307 -16.04 -14.00 0.48
C PRO A 307 -16.13 -15.49 0.75
N LYS A 308 -15.71 -15.89 1.93
CA LYS A 308 -15.92 -17.25 2.46
C LYS A 308 -16.90 -17.16 3.60
N ASP A 309 -18.07 -17.80 3.43
CA ASP A 309 -19.15 -17.73 4.41
C ASP A 309 -18.70 -18.18 5.79
N GLY A 310 -18.83 -17.27 6.77
CA GLY A 310 -18.58 -17.53 8.18
C GLY A 310 -17.11 -17.49 8.64
N GLU A 311 -16.15 -17.29 7.74
CA GLU A 311 -14.74 -17.11 8.13
C GLU A 311 -14.45 -15.69 8.65
N GLY A 312 -15.28 -14.71 8.25
CA GLY A 312 -15.10 -13.32 8.67
C GLY A 312 -13.87 -12.66 8.08
N GLY A 313 -13.55 -11.47 8.60
CA GLY A 313 -12.34 -10.74 8.19
C GLY A 313 -12.52 -9.93 6.90
N TRP A 314 -11.39 -9.56 6.30
CA TRP A 314 -11.33 -8.65 5.15
C TRP A 314 -12.04 -9.18 3.91
N SER A 315 -11.82 -10.43 3.57
CA SER A 315 -12.42 -11.07 2.40
C SER A 315 -13.93 -11.10 2.40
N GLU A 316 -14.56 -11.01 3.59
CA GLU A 316 -16.01 -11.09 3.77
C GLU A 316 -16.75 -9.98 3.02
N ASN A 317 -16.25 -8.74 3.03
CA ASN A 317 -16.97 -7.61 2.45
C ASN A 317 -16.12 -6.46 1.89
N MET A 318 -14.78 -6.57 1.88
CA MET A 318 -13.92 -5.46 1.48
C MET A 318 -13.36 -5.59 0.06
N GLY A 319 -13.44 -6.78 -0.56
CA GLY A 319 -12.96 -7.00 -1.92
C GLY A 319 -13.76 -6.29 -3.00
N LEU A 320 -13.30 -6.38 -4.23
CA LEU A 320 -13.97 -5.91 -5.44
C LEU A 320 -14.62 -7.07 -6.24
N LEU A 321 -14.82 -8.22 -5.59
CA LEU A 321 -15.51 -9.38 -6.16
C LEU A 321 -16.69 -9.75 -5.28
N ASP A 322 -17.78 -10.23 -5.93
CA ASP A 322 -18.92 -10.84 -5.24
C ASP A 322 -18.61 -12.30 -4.81
N GLU A 323 -19.57 -12.96 -4.19
CA GLU A 323 -19.45 -14.35 -3.73
C GLU A 323 -19.22 -15.37 -4.88
N LYS A 324 -19.47 -14.98 -6.12
CA LYS A 324 -19.28 -15.82 -7.32
C LYS A 324 -17.97 -15.52 -8.03
N GLY A 325 -17.16 -14.59 -7.47
CA GLY A 325 -15.95 -14.11 -8.08
C GLY A 325 -16.18 -13.13 -9.22
N THR A 326 -17.38 -12.54 -9.34
CA THR A 326 -17.69 -11.53 -10.36
C THR A 326 -17.30 -10.15 -9.87
N VAL A 327 -16.66 -9.37 -10.73
CA VAL A 327 -16.19 -8.01 -10.39
C VAL A 327 -17.36 -7.06 -10.05
N LEU A 328 -17.13 -6.19 -9.09
CA LEU A 328 -18.07 -5.18 -8.61
C LEU A 328 -17.77 -3.78 -9.20
N ASP A 329 -18.76 -2.88 -9.16
CA ASP A 329 -18.69 -1.53 -9.72
C ASP A 329 -17.48 -0.70 -9.22
N GLY A 330 -16.93 -1.01 -8.04
CA GLY A 330 -15.74 -0.37 -7.50
C GLY A 330 -14.53 -0.41 -8.44
N VAL A 331 -14.40 -1.44 -9.29
CA VAL A 331 -13.31 -1.52 -10.28
C VAL A 331 -13.36 -0.38 -11.31
N LEU A 332 -14.57 0.13 -11.61
CA LEU A 332 -14.76 1.22 -12.58
C LEU A 332 -14.12 2.54 -12.14
N SER A 333 -13.82 2.69 -10.85
CA SER A 333 -13.09 3.86 -10.32
C SER A 333 -11.68 3.99 -10.90
N PHE A 334 -11.10 2.93 -11.42
CA PHE A 334 -9.77 2.95 -12.03
C PHE A 334 -9.75 3.39 -13.49
N LEU A 335 -10.93 3.54 -14.12
CA LEU A 335 -11.07 4.12 -15.47
C LEU A 335 -10.92 5.65 -15.51
N PHE A 336 -10.88 6.31 -14.35
CA PHE A 336 -10.75 7.78 -14.32
C PHE A 336 -9.44 8.24 -14.95
N THR A 337 -9.49 9.45 -15.53
CA THR A 337 -8.29 10.16 -16.00
C THR A 337 -8.04 11.30 -15.02
N PRO A 338 -6.86 11.34 -14.35
CA PRO A 338 -6.51 12.48 -13.51
C PRO A 338 -6.56 13.77 -14.34
N VAL A 339 -7.32 14.75 -13.87
CA VAL A 339 -7.36 16.07 -14.53
C VAL A 339 -6.26 16.92 -13.89
N SER A 340 -5.25 17.24 -14.66
CA SER A 340 -4.23 18.22 -14.26
C SER A 340 -4.89 19.58 -14.16
N TYR A 341 -5.14 20.08 -12.95
CA TYR A 341 -5.57 21.45 -12.70
C TYR A 341 -4.37 22.39 -12.82
N THR A 342 -3.89 22.62 -14.03
CA THR A 342 -3.01 23.74 -14.32
C THR A 342 -3.84 25.02 -14.23
N HIS A 343 -3.71 25.77 -13.12
CA HIS A 343 -4.15 27.14 -12.93
C HIS A 343 -5.61 27.48 -13.32
N LEU A 344 -6.55 27.21 -12.44
CA LEU A 344 -7.66 28.14 -12.29
C LEU A 344 -7.10 29.39 -11.57
N THR A 345 -6.61 30.36 -12.34
CA THR A 345 -6.52 31.75 -11.88
C THR A 345 -7.94 32.17 -11.53
N LEU A 346 -8.23 32.28 -10.24
CA LEU A 346 -9.42 33.01 -9.81
C LEU A 346 -9.41 34.36 -10.52
N PRO A 347 -10.54 34.80 -11.13
CA PRO A 347 -10.60 36.16 -11.68
C PRO A 347 -10.37 37.13 -10.53
N THR A 348 -9.18 37.70 -10.46
CA THR A 348 -8.91 38.88 -9.66
C THR A 348 -9.53 40.05 -10.43
N LYS A 349 -10.81 40.30 -10.20
CA LYS A 349 -11.45 41.61 -10.26
C LYS A 349 -12.94 41.50 -9.96
N LEU A 350 -13.30 41.79 -8.72
CA LEU A 350 -14.52 42.49 -8.44
C LEU A 350 -14.15 43.97 -8.50
N GLU A 351 -14.47 44.63 -9.61
CA GLU A 351 -14.69 46.08 -9.65
C GLU A 351 -16.16 46.32 -9.43
#